data_e8e03b4f41fe108d85e31ef909427709
#
_entry.id   e8e03b4f41fe108d85e31ef909427709
#
_cell.length_a   1.000
_cell.length_b   1.000
_cell.length_c   1.000
_cell.angle_alpha   90.00
_cell.angle_beta   90.00
_cell.angle_gamma   90.00
#
_symmetry.space_group_name_H-M   'P 1'
#
loop_
_entity.id
_entity.type
_entity.pdbx_description
1 polymer ?
#
loop_
_entity_poly.entity_id
_entity_poly.type
_entity_poly.pdbx_seq_one_letter_code
_entity_poly.pdbx_strand_id
1 'polypeptide(L)'
;MKPKRDPFNTHHKRYEAWFTHHQAAYYSELLAVRALLPWQGLGLEIGVGTGRFAGPLGIKVGVDPSNAMITYAIERSIFGAQGIAEALPFKNAVFDFALVVTTICFVNDPKAMLTEAQRVLKPGAPLVIGFVDRDSALGQYYLDHKAENVFYHGATFYSASEVERLVREEGFVDQVWGQTLLKPLNEIQEIEPFREGRGDCGFVVVAAARL
;
A
#
# COMPACT_ATOMS: atom_id res chain seq x y z
N MET A 1 14.13 -13.38 8.69
CA MET A 1 13.12 -12.88 9.65
C MET A 1 11.76 -13.45 9.23
N LYS A 2 10.84 -13.77 10.16
CA LYS A 2 9.50 -14.27 9.75
C LYS A 2 8.64 -13.10 9.28
N PRO A 3 7.84 -13.25 8.20
CA PRO A 3 6.91 -12.20 7.76
C PRO A 3 5.87 -11.89 8.84
N LYS A 4 5.45 -10.62 8.94
CA LYS A 4 4.47 -10.12 9.94
C LYS A 4 3.02 -10.51 9.56
N ARG A 5 2.79 -11.79 9.21
CA ARG A 5 1.51 -12.30 8.70
C ARG A 5 0.51 -12.73 9.77
N ASP A 6 0.97 -13.03 10.97
CA ASP A 6 0.14 -13.69 11.98
C ASP A 6 -1.10 -12.86 12.39
N PRO A 7 -1.04 -11.53 12.60
CA PRO A 7 -2.22 -10.72 12.85
C PRO A 7 -3.25 -10.79 11.73
N PHE A 8 -2.81 -10.79 10.48
CA PHE A 8 -3.66 -10.80 9.29
C PHE A 8 -4.32 -12.17 9.07
N ASN A 9 -3.64 -13.27 9.39
CA ASN A 9 -4.25 -14.61 9.38
C ASN A 9 -5.32 -14.75 10.45
N THR A 10 -5.06 -14.24 11.66
CA THR A 10 -5.92 -14.44 12.83
C THR A 10 -7.12 -13.49 12.85
N HIS A 11 -6.90 -12.22 12.45
CA HIS A 11 -7.90 -11.16 12.58
C HIS A 11 -8.42 -10.64 11.23
N HIS A 12 -8.38 -11.46 10.16
CA HIS A 12 -8.81 -11.07 8.81
C HIS A 12 -10.23 -10.49 8.75
N LYS A 13 -11.19 -11.00 9.56
CA LYS A 13 -12.55 -10.45 9.64
C LYS A 13 -12.58 -9.03 10.21
N ARG A 14 -11.75 -8.75 11.23
CA ARG A 14 -11.62 -7.40 11.80
C ARG A 14 -10.99 -6.44 10.81
N TYR A 15 -10.00 -6.92 10.03
CA TYR A 15 -9.42 -6.16 8.92
C TYR A 15 -10.47 -5.77 7.88
N GLU A 16 -11.29 -6.74 7.42
CA GLU A 16 -12.38 -6.46 6.47
C GLU A 16 -13.43 -5.48 7.03
N ALA A 17 -13.78 -5.60 8.31
CA ALA A 17 -14.74 -4.72 8.94
C ALA A 17 -14.29 -3.25 8.97
N TRP A 18 -12.97 -2.98 8.99
CA TRP A 18 -12.44 -1.61 8.97
C TRP A 18 -12.93 -0.83 7.74
N PHE A 19 -12.90 -1.42 6.57
CA PHE A 19 -13.34 -0.79 5.31
C PHE A 19 -14.82 -0.43 5.30
N THR A 20 -15.64 -1.18 6.04
CA THR A 20 -17.07 -0.88 6.19
C THR A 20 -17.30 0.22 7.21
N HIS A 21 -16.57 0.22 8.33
CA HIS A 21 -16.71 1.23 9.38
C HIS A 21 -16.12 2.59 8.97
N HIS A 22 -15.05 2.61 8.16
CA HIS A 22 -14.36 3.81 7.68
C HIS A 22 -14.49 4.00 6.17
N GLN A 23 -15.72 3.82 5.66
CA GLN A 23 -15.99 3.80 4.22
C GLN A 23 -15.54 5.09 3.52
N ALA A 24 -15.79 6.26 4.11
CA ALA A 24 -15.39 7.55 3.54
C ALA A 24 -13.86 7.69 3.44
N ALA A 25 -13.13 7.30 4.50
CA ALA A 25 -11.68 7.30 4.48
C ALA A 25 -11.13 6.32 3.43
N TYR A 26 -11.65 5.09 3.38
CA TYR A 26 -11.26 4.09 2.39
C TYR A 26 -11.44 4.59 0.94
N TYR A 27 -12.60 5.18 0.63
CA TYR A 27 -12.81 5.72 -0.71
C TYR A 27 -11.94 6.93 -1.02
N SER A 28 -11.61 7.76 -0.04
CA SER A 28 -10.64 8.85 -0.20
C SER A 28 -9.27 8.31 -0.58
N GLU A 29 -8.77 7.30 0.15
CA GLU A 29 -7.51 6.61 -0.15
C GLU A 29 -7.53 5.96 -1.54
N LEU A 30 -8.62 5.24 -1.87
CA LEU A 30 -8.78 4.58 -3.16
C LEU A 30 -8.72 5.58 -4.33
N LEU A 31 -9.39 6.73 -4.21
CA LEU A 31 -9.37 7.77 -5.22
C LEU A 31 -8.01 8.45 -5.32
N ALA A 32 -7.31 8.66 -4.21
CA ALA A 32 -5.96 9.20 -4.23
C ALA A 32 -4.98 8.25 -4.94
N VAL A 33 -5.06 6.95 -4.66
CA VAL A 33 -4.29 5.93 -5.40
C VAL A 33 -4.67 5.93 -6.89
N ARG A 34 -5.98 5.96 -7.20
CA ARG A 34 -6.46 5.97 -8.60
C ARG A 34 -5.92 7.16 -9.39
N ALA A 35 -5.76 8.32 -8.76
CA ALA A 35 -5.28 9.54 -9.43
C ALA A 35 -3.85 9.39 -9.99
N LEU A 36 -3.01 8.56 -9.37
CA LEU A 36 -1.61 8.35 -9.77
C LEU A 36 -1.35 6.98 -10.43
N LEU A 37 -2.35 6.09 -10.48
CA LEU A 37 -2.19 4.74 -11.03
C LEU A 37 -2.49 4.74 -12.54
N PRO A 38 -1.75 4.02 -13.40
CA PRO A 38 -2.09 3.83 -14.81
C PRO A 38 -3.49 3.23 -15.01
N TRP A 39 -4.16 3.61 -16.09
CA TRP A 39 -5.49 3.09 -16.43
C TRP A 39 -5.46 1.73 -17.12
N GLN A 40 -4.35 1.36 -17.71
CA GLN A 40 -4.20 0.14 -18.52
C GLN A 40 -2.87 -0.56 -18.21
N GLY A 41 -2.80 -1.83 -18.55
CA GLY A 41 -1.61 -2.65 -18.38
C GLY A 41 -1.82 -3.77 -17.36
N LEU A 42 -0.86 -4.68 -17.30
CA LEU A 42 -0.80 -5.75 -16.31
C LEU A 42 -0.22 -5.20 -15.01
N GLY A 43 -1.08 -4.96 -14.03
CA GLY A 43 -0.69 -4.48 -12.70
C GLY A 43 -0.45 -5.60 -11.69
N LEU A 44 0.44 -5.34 -10.73
CA LEU A 44 0.67 -6.16 -9.54
C LEU A 44 0.36 -5.35 -8.30
N GLU A 45 -0.40 -5.90 -7.33
CA GLU A 45 -0.45 -5.34 -5.98
C GLU A 45 0.45 -6.17 -5.04
N ILE A 46 1.46 -5.54 -4.45
CA ILE A 46 2.37 -6.12 -3.46
C ILE A 46 1.79 -5.87 -2.07
N GLY A 47 1.48 -6.94 -1.33
CA GLY A 47 0.69 -6.88 -0.11
C GLY A 47 -0.79 -6.69 -0.42
N VAL A 48 -1.33 -7.50 -1.32
CA VAL A 48 -2.72 -7.37 -1.82
C VAL A 48 -3.78 -7.49 -0.74
N GLY A 49 -3.43 -8.07 0.40
CA GLY A 49 -4.38 -8.29 1.48
C GLY A 49 -5.63 -9.01 0.98
N THR A 50 -6.79 -8.45 1.30
CA THR A 50 -8.08 -8.97 0.85
C THR A 50 -8.49 -8.48 -0.55
N GLY A 51 -7.65 -7.70 -1.25
CA GLY A 51 -7.93 -7.18 -2.58
C GLY A 51 -8.83 -5.93 -2.61
N ARG A 52 -8.89 -5.19 -1.49
CA ARG A 52 -9.72 -3.98 -1.36
C ARG A 52 -9.27 -2.84 -2.28
N PHE A 53 -7.99 -2.79 -2.63
CA PHE A 53 -7.48 -1.83 -3.62
C PHE A 53 -7.39 -2.46 -5.01
N ALA A 54 -6.80 -3.66 -5.15
CA ALA A 54 -6.69 -4.33 -6.45
C ALA A 54 -8.02 -4.47 -7.18
N GLY A 55 -9.07 -4.94 -6.50
CA GLY A 55 -10.37 -5.20 -7.12
C GLY A 55 -10.97 -3.97 -7.82
N PRO A 56 -11.29 -2.87 -7.11
CA PRO A 56 -11.84 -1.65 -7.69
C PRO A 56 -10.91 -0.96 -8.69
N LEU A 57 -9.59 -1.11 -8.54
CA LEU A 57 -8.58 -0.53 -9.43
C LEU A 57 -8.32 -1.39 -10.68
N GLY A 58 -8.96 -2.57 -10.79
CA GLY A 58 -8.83 -3.44 -11.95
C GLY A 58 -7.54 -4.26 -12.01
N ILE A 59 -6.74 -4.28 -10.92
CA ILE A 59 -5.53 -5.08 -10.82
C ILE A 59 -5.91 -6.55 -10.64
N LYS A 60 -5.33 -7.43 -11.46
CA LYS A 60 -5.68 -8.85 -11.51
C LYS A 60 -4.68 -9.78 -10.86
N VAL A 61 -3.52 -9.27 -10.46
CA VAL A 61 -2.45 -10.06 -9.83
C VAL A 61 -2.07 -9.42 -8.50
N GLY A 62 -1.97 -10.24 -7.46
CA GLY A 62 -1.58 -9.78 -6.13
C GLY A 62 -0.72 -10.80 -5.39
N VAL A 63 0.13 -10.32 -4.49
CA VAL A 63 0.94 -11.16 -3.61
C VAL A 63 0.75 -10.75 -2.15
N ASP A 64 0.61 -11.74 -1.26
CA ASP A 64 0.49 -11.50 0.19
C ASP A 64 1.09 -12.71 0.95
N PRO A 65 1.72 -12.53 2.11
CA PRO A 65 2.21 -13.65 2.92
C PRO A 65 1.09 -14.41 3.65
N SER A 66 -0.11 -13.82 3.79
CA SER A 66 -1.25 -14.40 4.51
C SER A 66 -2.19 -15.17 3.57
N ASN A 67 -2.32 -16.48 3.78
CA ASN A 67 -3.29 -17.29 3.04
C ASN A 67 -4.74 -16.85 3.28
N ALA A 68 -5.08 -16.41 4.49
CA ALA A 68 -6.42 -15.93 4.81
C ALA A 68 -6.78 -14.69 3.98
N MET A 69 -5.82 -13.76 3.79
CA MET A 69 -6.00 -12.60 2.94
C MET A 69 -6.16 -12.97 1.48
N ILE A 70 -5.32 -13.85 0.96
CA ILE A 70 -5.36 -14.31 -0.44
C ILE A 70 -6.71 -14.96 -0.77
N THR A 71 -7.32 -15.70 0.15
CA THR A 71 -8.65 -16.29 -0.06
C THR A 71 -9.68 -15.21 -0.42
N TYR A 72 -9.72 -14.09 0.31
CA TYR A 72 -10.61 -12.97 -0.03
C TYR A 72 -10.26 -12.31 -1.37
N ALA A 73 -8.96 -12.18 -1.68
CA ALA A 73 -8.53 -11.60 -2.96
C ALA A 73 -9.00 -12.47 -4.14
N ILE A 74 -8.93 -13.80 -4.01
CA ILE A 74 -9.43 -14.75 -5.02
C ILE A 74 -10.96 -14.62 -5.21
N GLU A 75 -11.73 -14.45 -4.13
CA GLU A 75 -13.18 -14.20 -4.19
C GLU A 75 -13.49 -12.90 -4.95
N ARG A 76 -12.57 -11.93 -4.99
CA ARG A 76 -12.64 -10.70 -5.77
C ARG A 76 -12.04 -10.82 -7.19
N SER A 77 -11.83 -12.05 -7.66
CA SER A 77 -11.30 -12.35 -9.01
C SER A 77 -9.87 -11.81 -9.23
N ILE A 78 -9.07 -11.81 -8.18
CA ILE A 78 -7.64 -11.48 -8.23
C ILE A 78 -6.85 -12.78 -8.16
N PHE A 79 -5.89 -12.97 -9.05
CA PHE A 79 -4.91 -14.06 -8.95
C PHE A 79 -3.96 -13.77 -7.78
N GLY A 80 -4.22 -14.42 -6.64
CA GLY A 80 -3.45 -14.27 -5.41
C GLY A 80 -2.30 -15.28 -5.33
N ALA A 81 -1.07 -14.80 -5.28
CA ALA A 81 0.10 -15.61 -5.00
C ALA A 81 0.54 -15.46 -3.55
N GLN A 82 0.86 -16.58 -2.87
CA GLN A 82 1.48 -16.48 -1.55
C GLN A 82 2.96 -16.14 -1.70
N GLY A 83 3.41 -15.07 -1.05
CA GLY A 83 4.79 -14.61 -1.10
C GLY A 83 5.02 -13.41 -0.20
N ILE A 84 6.29 -13.02 -0.06
CA ILE A 84 6.69 -11.81 0.66
C ILE A 84 7.15 -10.73 -0.32
N ALA A 85 7.03 -9.50 0.06
CA ALA A 85 7.40 -8.35 -0.77
C ALA A 85 8.89 -8.30 -1.10
N GLU A 86 9.73 -8.82 -0.20
CA GLU A 86 11.18 -8.88 -0.32
C GLU A 86 11.69 -10.02 -1.22
N ALA A 87 10.78 -10.93 -1.70
CA ALA A 87 11.10 -12.02 -2.61
C ALA A 87 9.86 -12.40 -3.42
N LEU A 88 9.60 -11.66 -4.47
CA LEU A 88 8.39 -11.80 -5.29
C LEU A 88 8.47 -13.03 -6.21
N PRO A 89 7.41 -13.89 -6.25
CA PRO A 89 7.41 -15.12 -7.03
C PRO A 89 7.12 -14.89 -8.52
N PHE A 90 7.64 -13.81 -9.09
CA PHE A 90 7.41 -13.43 -10.48
C PHE A 90 8.73 -13.27 -11.24
N LYS A 91 8.66 -13.41 -12.58
CA LYS A 91 9.80 -13.16 -13.46
C LYS A 91 10.12 -11.66 -13.55
N ASN A 92 11.33 -11.36 -14.03
CA ASN A 92 11.75 -9.97 -14.27
C ASN A 92 10.92 -9.32 -15.39
N ALA A 93 10.66 -8.03 -15.26
CA ALA A 93 10.06 -7.17 -16.29
C ALA A 93 8.72 -7.71 -16.86
N VAL A 94 7.84 -8.17 -15.96
CA VAL A 94 6.50 -8.69 -16.32
C VAL A 94 5.43 -7.61 -16.27
N PHE A 95 5.48 -6.74 -15.24
CA PHE A 95 4.37 -5.84 -14.94
C PHE A 95 4.54 -4.45 -15.56
N ASP A 96 3.43 -3.90 -16.04
CA ASP A 96 3.34 -2.55 -16.58
C ASP A 96 3.23 -1.49 -15.47
N PHE A 97 2.86 -1.89 -14.26
CA PHE A 97 2.90 -1.07 -13.04
C PHE A 97 2.79 -1.95 -11.80
N ALA A 98 3.20 -1.41 -10.66
CA ALA A 98 2.99 -2.05 -9.36
C ALA A 98 2.34 -1.07 -8.36
N LEU A 99 1.55 -1.63 -7.43
CA LEU A 99 0.88 -0.93 -6.36
C LEU A 99 1.32 -1.51 -5.02
N VAL A 100 1.56 -0.64 -4.05
CA VAL A 100 1.83 -0.97 -2.64
C VAL A 100 0.96 -0.06 -1.77
N VAL A 101 -0.07 -0.58 -1.10
CA VAL A 101 -0.90 0.24 -0.21
C VAL A 101 -0.80 -0.26 1.22
N THR A 102 -0.46 0.62 2.15
CA THR A 102 -0.29 0.35 3.59
C THR A 102 0.53 -0.91 3.91
N THR A 103 1.38 -1.34 2.98
CA THR A 103 2.20 -2.56 3.09
C THR A 103 3.62 -2.24 3.53
N ILE A 104 4.18 -1.10 3.12
CA ILE A 104 5.56 -0.71 3.43
C ILE A 104 5.86 -0.72 4.94
N CYS A 105 4.87 -0.43 5.78
CA CYS A 105 5.01 -0.45 7.24
C CYS A 105 5.10 -1.87 7.83
N PHE A 106 4.77 -2.91 7.08
CA PHE A 106 4.76 -4.30 7.53
C PHE A 106 5.92 -5.14 7.00
N VAL A 107 6.63 -4.69 5.97
CA VAL A 107 7.82 -5.41 5.46
C VAL A 107 8.97 -5.35 6.45
N ASN A 108 9.86 -6.35 6.40
CA ASN A 108 11.03 -6.37 7.26
C ASN A 108 12.17 -5.51 6.67
N ASP A 109 12.25 -5.46 5.34
CA ASP A 109 13.26 -4.70 4.60
C ASP A 109 12.60 -3.96 3.41
N PRO A 110 12.30 -2.67 3.57
CA PRO A 110 11.69 -1.88 2.50
C PRO A 110 12.61 -1.69 1.29
N LYS A 111 13.94 -1.74 1.45
CA LYS A 111 14.88 -1.67 0.33
C LYS A 111 14.80 -2.94 -0.52
N ALA A 112 14.78 -4.11 0.12
CA ALA A 112 14.60 -5.38 -0.58
C ALA A 112 13.24 -5.45 -1.31
N MET A 113 12.14 -4.94 -0.70
CA MET A 113 10.85 -4.80 -1.37
C MET A 113 10.94 -3.93 -2.62
N LEU A 114 11.59 -2.77 -2.54
CA LEU A 114 11.74 -1.85 -3.67
C LEU A 114 12.63 -2.44 -4.77
N THR A 115 13.71 -3.13 -4.41
CA THR A 115 14.56 -3.88 -5.35
C THR A 115 13.76 -4.95 -6.09
N GLU A 116 12.90 -5.70 -5.41
CA GLU A 116 12.04 -6.70 -6.02
C GLU A 116 10.95 -6.07 -6.90
N ALA A 117 10.33 -4.96 -6.43
CA ALA A 117 9.40 -4.19 -7.27
C ALA A 117 10.08 -3.72 -8.56
N GLN A 118 11.30 -3.16 -8.47
CA GLN A 118 12.08 -2.78 -9.64
C GLN A 118 12.36 -3.97 -10.56
N ARG A 119 12.72 -5.12 -10.02
CA ARG A 119 13.01 -6.33 -10.80
C ARG A 119 11.81 -6.80 -11.62
N VAL A 120 10.61 -6.81 -11.04
CA VAL A 120 9.42 -7.35 -11.71
C VAL A 120 8.71 -6.35 -12.64
N LEU A 121 8.92 -5.05 -12.44
CA LEU A 121 8.41 -4.00 -13.31
C LEU A 121 9.19 -3.96 -14.63
N LYS A 122 8.54 -3.56 -15.72
CA LYS A 122 9.20 -3.24 -16.99
C LYS A 122 9.99 -1.93 -16.85
N PRO A 123 11.05 -1.68 -17.66
CA PRO A 123 11.71 -0.38 -17.71
C PRO A 123 10.71 0.76 -17.97
N GLY A 124 10.82 1.86 -17.25
CA GLY A 124 9.90 2.99 -17.32
C GLY A 124 8.55 2.80 -16.63
N ALA A 125 8.24 1.59 -16.14
CA ALA A 125 6.97 1.30 -15.49
C ALA A 125 6.88 1.94 -14.09
N PRO A 126 5.71 2.51 -13.71
CA PRO A 126 5.56 3.15 -12.42
C PRO A 126 5.33 2.15 -11.27
N LEU A 127 5.93 2.47 -10.12
CA LEU A 127 5.56 1.98 -8.81
C LEU A 127 4.72 3.05 -8.11
N VAL A 128 3.55 2.68 -7.60
CA VAL A 128 2.67 3.55 -6.81
C VAL A 128 2.65 3.04 -5.37
N ILE A 129 2.97 3.90 -4.40
CA ILE A 129 2.97 3.56 -2.98
C ILE A 129 2.02 4.48 -2.24
N GLY A 130 0.98 3.93 -1.59
CA GLY A 130 0.08 4.63 -0.68
C GLY A 130 0.35 4.22 0.77
N PHE A 131 0.48 5.18 1.67
CA PHE A 131 0.80 4.91 3.07
C PHE A 131 0.32 6.05 3.99
N VAL A 132 0.19 5.73 5.28
CA VAL A 132 -0.05 6.74 6.31
C VAL A 132 1.28 7.41 6.64
N ASP A 133 1.35 8.74 6.45
CA ASP A 133 2.55 9.51 6.78
C ASP A 133 2.72 9.56 8.30
N ARG A 134 3.86 9.05 8.78
CA ARG A 134 4.19 9.04 10.21
C ARG A 134 4.14 10.41 10.84
N ASP A 135 4.54 11.45 10.12
CA ASP A 135 4.67 12.80 10.67
C ASP A 135 3.33 13.57 10.63
N SER A 136 2.27 12.97 10.05
CA SER A 136 0.89 13.49 10.08
C SER A 136 0.20 13.25 11.42
N ALA A 137 -0.89 13.99 11.67
CA ALA A 137 -1.73 13.78 12.86
C ALA A 137 -2.27 12.33 12.95
N LEU A 138 -2.66 11.73 11.82
CA LEU A 138 -3.12 10.34 11.76
C LEU A 138 -1.98 9.36 12.06
N GLY A 139 -0.79 9.61 11.51
CA GLY A 139 0.39 8.79 11.78
C GLY A 139 0.80 8.82 13.24
N GLN A 140 0.79 9.98 13.88
CA GLN A 140 1.06 10.13 15.31
C GLN A 140 0.01 9.43 16.15
N TYR A 141 -1.28 9.56 15.81
CA TYR A 141 -2.35 8.81 16.47
C TYR A 141 -2.10 7.29 16.43
N TYR A 142 -1.70 6.74 15.26
CA TYR A 142 -1.40 5.32 15.15
C TYR A 142 -0.13 4.91 15.92
N LEU A 143 0.85 5.78 16.04
CA LEU A 143 2.05 5.53 16.86
C LEU A 143 1.71 5.47 18.35
N ASP A 144 0.91 6.40 18.84
CA ASP A 144 0.51 6.48 20.25
C ASP A 144 -0.32 5.26 20.67
N HIS A 145 -1.17 4.74 19.77
CA HIS A 145 -2.02 3.57 20.03
C HIS A 145 -1.46 2.26 19.46
N LYS A 146 -0.21 2.26 19.01
CA LYS A 146 0.43 1.12 18.35
C LYS A 146 0.43 -0.15 19.18
N ALA A 147 0.70 -0.02 20.50
CA ALA A 147 0.79 -1.16 21.41
C ALA A 147 -0.55 -1.89 21.59
N GLU A 148 -1.67 -1.19 21.43
CA GLU A 148 -3.03 -1.72 21.61
C GLU A 148 -3.61 -2.28 20.31
N ASN A 149 -3.01 -1.94 19.17
CA ASN A 149 -3.51 -2.34 17.86
C ASN A 149 -2.86 -3.65 17.41
N VAL A 150 -3.67 -4.70 17.25
CA VAL A 150 -3.19 -6.04 16.87
C VAL A 150 -2.45 -6.07 15.52
N PHE A 151 -2.77 -5.17 14.58
CA PHE A 151 -2.10 -5.09 13.29
C PHE A 151 -0.82 -4.26 13.36
N TYR A 152 -0.87 -3.10 14.03
CA TYR A 152 0.22 -2.14 14.03
C TYR A 152 1.30 -2.37 15.09
N HIS A 153 1.08 -3.26 16.05
CA HIS A 153 2.07 -3.56 17.10
C HIS A 153 3.47 -3.79 16.54
N GLY A 154 3.59 -4.56 15.44
CA GLY A 154 4.87 -4.81 14.74
C GLY A 154 5.18 -3.87 13.58
N ALA A 155 4.35 -2.87 13.27
CA ALA A 155 4.53 -2.01 12.12
C ALA A 155 5.69 -1.01 12.32
N THR A 156 6.30 -0.56 11.22
CA THR A 156 7.25 0.54 11.19
C THR A 156 6.66 1.64 10.31
N PHE A 157 6.24 2.75 10.92
CA PHE A 157 5.70 3.88 10.15
C PHE A 157 6.85 4.72 9.59
N TYR A 158 6.69 5.17 8.35
CA TYR A 158 7.64 6.01 7.62
C TYR A 158 7.04 7.39 7.37
N SER A 159 7.89 8.43 7.39
CA SER A 159 7.50 9.74 6.90
C SER A 159 7.56 9.80 5.37
N ALA A 160 6.85 10.76 4.79
CA ALA A 160 6.91 11.01 3.34
C ALA A 160 8.36 11.28 2.87
N SER A 161 9.16 11.97 3.67
CA SER A 161 10.58 12.24 3.35
C SER A 161 11.46 10.99 3.40
N GLU A 162 11.17 10.04 4.30
CA GLU A 162 11.89 8.76 4.34
C GLU A 162 11.53 7.89 3.13
N VAL A 163 10.23 7.82 2.76
CA VAL A 163 9.78 7.08 1.58
C VAL A 163 10.36 7.67 0.30
N GLU A 164 10.38 9.01 0.17
CA GLU A 164 11.01 9.71 -0.96
C GLU A 164 12.48 9.28 -1.14
N ARG A 165 13.23 9.30 -0.04
CA ARG A 165 14.63 8.91 -0.06
C ARG A 165 14.80 7.44 -0.44
N LEU A 166 14.04 6.53 0.17
CA LEU A 166 14.08 5.08 -0.13
C LEU A 166 13.80 4.81 -1.61
N VAL A 167 12.74 5.38 -2.15
CA VAL A 167 12.32 5.23 -3.55
C VAL A 167 13.42 5.72 -4.50
N ARG A 168 14.04 6.88 -4.20
CA ARG A 168 15.13 7.43 -5.00
C ARG A 168 16.41 6.60 -4.90
N GLU A 169 16.79 6.15 -3.69
CA GLU A 169 18.00 5.33 -3.47
C GLU A 169 17.92 3.99 -4.21
N GLU A 170 16.72 3.43 -4.36
CA GLU A 170 16.48 2.18 -5.09
C GLU A 170 16.21 2.38 -6.60
N GLY A 171 16.57 3.56 -7.17
CA GLY A 171 16.58 3.79 -8.62
C GLY A 171 15.21 4.07 -9.23
N PHE A 172 14.25 4.57 -8.47
CA PHE A 172 13.01 5.12 -9.01
C PHE A 172 13.13 6.64 -9.16
N VAL A 173 12.65 7.16 -10.28
CA VAL A 173 12.75 8.58 -10.68
C VAL A 173 11.37 9.20 -10.92
N ASP A 174 11.35 10.49 -11.26
CA ASP A 174 10.14 11.24 -11.66
C ASP A 174 8.98 11.11 -10.65
N GLN A 175 9.29 11.31 -9.37
CA GLN A 175 8.33 11.17 -8.29
C GLN A 175 7.22 12.22 -8.38
N VAL A 176 5.96 11.76 -8.41
CA VAL A 176 4.75 12.58 -8.33
C VAL A 176 4.03 12.24 -7.04
N TRP A 177 3.65 13.26 -6.27
CA TRP A 177 3.07 13.10 -4.94
C TRP A 177 1.64 13.59 -4.88
N GLY A 178 0.80 12.87 -4.15
CA GLY A 178 -0.55 13.26 -3.82
C GLY A 178 -0.91 12.85 -2.39
N GLN A 179 -1.97 13.43 -1.85
CA GLN A 179 -2.36 13.23 -0.46
C GLN A 179 -3.87 13.38 -0.26
N THR A 180 -4.38 12.78 0.81
CA THR A 180 -5.77 12.88 1.28
C THR A 180 -5.85 12.58 2.78
N LEU A 181 -7.03 12.56 3.37
CA LEU A 181 -7.30 12.42 4.81
C LEU A 181 -6.75 13.62 5.60
N LEU A 182 -7.42 14.76 5.42
CA LEU A 182 -7.08 16.02 6.09
C LEU A 182 -7.53 16.06 7.55
N LYS A 183 -8.59 15.30 7.87
CA LYS A 183 -9.20 15.28 9.20
C LYS A 183 -8.78 14.05 9.99
N PRO A 184 -8.90 14.04 11.31
CA PRO A 184 -8.82 12.82 12.12
C PRO A 184 -9.82 11.77 11.62
N LEU A 185 -9.43 10.48 11.68
CA LEU A 185 -10.19 9.37 11.10
C LEU A 185 -11.65 9.29 11.59
N ASN A 186 -11.90 9.62 12.86
CA ASN A 186 -13.24 9.65 13.46
C ASN A 186 -14.12 10.83 13.01
N GLU A 187 -13.54 11.83 12.36
CA GLU A 187 -14.25 13.01 11.83
C GLU A 187 -14.52 12.92 10.32
N ILE A 188 -13.97 11.91 9.65
CA ILE A 188 -14.16 11.70 8.21
C ILE A 188 -15.52 11.04 7.96
N GLN A 189 -16.52 11.86 7.61
CA GLN A 189 -17.89 11.45 7.32
C GLN A 189 -18.17 11.36 5.81
N GLU A 190 -17.38 12.08 4.99
CA GLU A 190 -17.51 12.20 3.54
C GLU A 190 -16.18 11.93 2.88
N ILE A 191 -16.20 11.58 1.58
CA ILE A 191 -14.99 11.36 0.79
C ILE A 191 -14.21 12.67 0.73
N GLU A 192 -12.95 12.64 1.16
CA GLU A 192 -12.06 13.79 1.14
C GLU A 192 -11.31 13.89 -0.19
N PRO A 193 -11.04 15.11 -0.68
CA PRO A 193 -10.46 15.32 -1.99
C PRO A 193 -8.99 14.88 -2.04
N PHE A 194 -8.55 14.46 -3.23
CA PHE A 194 -7.14 14.39 -3.59
C PHE A 194 -6.54 15.79 -3.66
N ARG A 195 -5.34 15.94 -3.14
CA ARG A 195 -4.49 17.14 -3.25
C ARG A 195 -3.12 16.76 -3.76
N GLU A 196 -2.55 17.58 -4.61
CA GLU A 196 -1.15 17.42 -5.01
C GLU A 196 -0.20 17.72 -3.86
N GLY A 197 0.98 17.10 -3.87
CA GLY A 197 2.00 17.29 -2.85
C GLY A 197 1.88 16.33 -1.67
N ARG A 198 2.51 16.69 -0.54
CA ARG A 198 2.62 15.87 0.67
C ARG A 198 2.88 16.74 1.90
N GLY A 199 2.65 16.20 3.10
CA GLY A 199 3.02 16.79 4.38
C GLY A 199 1.87 17.43 5.17
N ASP A 200 0.66 17.50 4.59
CA ASP A 200 -0.51 18.12 5.25
C ASP A 200 -1.59 17.11 5.63
N CYS A 201 -1.57 15.91 5.08
CA CYS A 201 -2.65 14.93 5.18
C CYS A 201 -2.18 13.61 5.78
N GLY A 202 -3.15 12.83 6.29
CA GLY A 202 -2.90 11.54 6.94
C GLY A 202 -2.44 10.44 6.00
N PHE A 203 -2.95 10.43 4.76
CA PHE A 203 -2.60 9.43 3.75
C PHE A 203 -1.91 10.08 2.56
N VAL A 204 -0.77 9.53 2.18
CA VAL A 204 0.08 10.05 1.10
C VAL A 204 0.28 8.97 0.04
N VAL A 205 0.31 9.39 -1.22
CA VAL A 205 0.58 8.51 -2.37
C VAL A 205 1.74 9.08 -3.17
N VAL A 206 2.69 8.24 -3.54
CA VAL A 206 3.76 8.56 -4.48
C VAL A 206 3.73 7.61 -5.67
N ALA A 207 3.84 8.15 -6.87
CA ALA A 207 4.15 7.40 -8.08
C ALA A 207 5.56 7.75 -8.53
N ALA A 208 6.36 6.74 -8.89
CA ALA A 208 7.73 6.92 -9.35
C ALA A 208 8.06 5.89 -10.44
N ALA A 209 8.74 6.31 -11.50
CA ALA A 209 9.09 5.46 -12.64
C ALA A 209 10.36 4.63 -12.33
N ARG A 210 10.36 3.35 -12.72
CA ARG A 210 11.56 2.52 -12.75
C ARG A 210 12.55 3.06 -13.80
N LEU A 211 13.82 3.26 -13.44
CA LEU A 211 14.90 3.44 -14.40
C LEU A 211 15.11 2.23 -15.30
#